data_c7c3b61067a4c12fc03115c2f213632f
#
_entry.id   c7c3b61067a4c12fc03115c2f213632f
#
_cell.length_a   1.000
_cell.length_b   1.000
_cell.length_c   1.000
_cell.angle_alpha   90.00
_cell.angle_beta   90.00
_cell.angle_gamma   90.00
#
_symmetry.space_group_name_H-M   'P 1'
#
loop_
_entity.id
_entity.type
_entity.pdbx_description
1 polymer ?
#
loop_
_entity_poly.entity_id
_entity_poly.type
_entity_poly.pdbx_seq_one_letter_code
_entity_poly.pdbx_strand_id
1 'polypeptide(L)'
;MSPAVPFILLGGAALVAYLSTLKKVVNAAQRLRYQVTRVQIYRFKLDRPLVFRVWIEFTNLADIDIIIQALYIDIFLDFATGQQRIATLYPQQSIVIPANQRKELPFDVEVKWVNLGATAFQMLLKRINGEETWWPTSAHVDGELKAEGFTIPINMDVPFNAQPIEKE
;
A
#
# COMPACT_ATOMS: atom_id res chain seq x y z
N MET A 1 16.81 -58.36 9.35
CA MET A 1 17.18 -56.96 9.62
C MET A 1 16.38 -56.10 8.69
N SER A 2 15.46 -55.34 9.22
CA SER A 2 14.45 -54.57 8.43
C SER A 2 15.03 -53.22 8.00
N PRO A 3 14.95 -52.80 6.71
CA PRO A 3 15.52 -51.55 6.22
C PRO A 3 14.61 -50.32 6.46
N ALA A 4 13.68 -50.36 7.39
CA ALA A 4 12.66 -49.31 7.57
C ALA A 4 13.11 -48.12 8.47
N VAL A 5 14.21 -48.20 9.18
CA VAL A 5 14.63 -47.19 10.16
C VAL A 5 15.16 -45.87 9.54
N PRO A 6 15.83 -45.82 8.38
CA PRO A 6 16.35 -44.55 7.84
C PRO A 6 15.27 -43.63 7.25
N PHE A 7 14.16 -44.19 6.76
CA PHE A 7 13.10 -43.37 6.14
C PHE A 7 12.31 -42.53 7.15
N ILE A 8 12.12 -43.03 8.37
CA ILE A 8 11.39 -42.31 9.42
C ILE A 8 12.21 -41.12 9.94
N LEU A 9 13.54 -41.28 10.03
CA LEU A 9 14.41 -40.19 10.47
C LEU A 9 14.53 -39.04 9.43
N LEU A 10 14.57 -39.38 8.14
CA LEU A 10 14.57 -38.38 7.08
C LEU A 10 13.26 -37.62 7.00
N GLY A 11 12.13 -38.29 7.16
CA GLY A 11 10.81 -37.65 7.21
C GLY A 11 10.65 -36.71 8.42
N GLY A 12 11.14 -37.13 9.59
CA GLY A 12 11.11 -36.32 10.82
C GLY A 12 11.96 -35.05 10.70
N ALA A 13 13.18 -35.15 10.18
CA ALA A 13 14.08 -34.00 9.99
C ALA A 13 13.49 -33.00 8.98
N ALA A 14 12.92 -33.48 7.87
CA ALA A 14 12.28 -32.62 6.87
C ALA A 14 11.04 -31.90 7.46
N LEU A 15 10.23 -32.60 8.26
CA LEU A 15 9.08 -32.01 8.93
C LEU A 15 9.48 -30.93 9.94
N VAL A 16 10.50 -31.19 10.76
CA VAL A 16 11.03 -30.21 11.72
C VAL A 16 11.60 -28.97 11.00
N ALA A 17 12.36 -29.17 9.92
CA ALA A 17 12.87 -28.07 9.10
C ALA A 17 11.74 -27.25 8.48
N TYR A 18 10.71 -27.89 7.95
CA TYR A 18 9.53 -27.23 7.40
C TYR A 18 8.77 -26.42 8.46
N LEU A 19 8.49 -27.00 9.62
CA LEU A 19 7.81 -26.31 10.72
C LEU A 19 8.64 -25.14 11.27
N SER A 20 9.96 -25.28 11.35
CA SER A 20 10.84 -24.17 11.77
C SER A 20 10.85 -23.03 10.78
N THR A 21 10.80 -23.33 9.47
CA THR A 21 10.70 -22.32 8.41
C THR A 21 9.35 -21.61 8.46
N LEU A 22 8.24 -22.34 8.59
CA LEU A 22 6.92 -21.74 8.76
C LEU A 22 6.86 -20.82 9.97
N LYS A 23 7.40 -21.23 11.11
CA LYS A 23 7.45 -20.39 12.32
C LYS A 23 8.25 -19.10 12.10
N LYS A 24 9.37 -19.15 11.36
CA LYS A 24 10.15 -17.97 11.01
C LYS A 24 9.35 -17.01 10.12
N VAL A 25 8.65 -17.53 9.11
CA VAL A 25 7.83 -16.74 8.19
C VAL A 25 6.66 -16.07 8.92
N VAL A 26 5.94 -16.81 9.79
CA VAL A 26 4.87 -16.26 10.63
C VAL A 26 5.38 -15.13 11.51
N ASN A 27 6.53 -15.35 12.21
CA ASN A 27 7.13 -14.34 13.06
C ASN A 27 7.60 -13.11 12.25
N ALA A 28 8.09 -13.31 11.02
CA ALA A 28 8.51 -12.23 10.16
C ALA A 28 7.32 -11.36 9.72
N ALA A 29 6.21 -11.96 9.30
CA ALA A 29 5.01 -11.20 8.93
C ALA A 29 4.48 -10.34 10.09
N GLN A 30 4.55 -10.84 11.34
CA GLN A 30 4.16 -10.09 12.54
C GLN A 30 5.11 -8.92 12.86
N ARG A 31 6.32 -8.92 12.32
CA ARG A 31 7.34 -7.87 12.50
C ARG A 31 7.36 -6.86 11.36
N LEU A 32 6.53 -7.04 10.33
CA LEU A 32 6.34 -6.02 9.30
C LEU A 32 5.50 -4.89 9.88
N ARG A 33 6.03 -3.68 9.81
CA ARG A 33 5.30 -2.44 10.08
C ARG A 33 5.12 -1.71 8.76
N TYR A 34 4.00 -1.05 8.61
CA TYR A 34 3.73 -0.20 7.46
C TYR A 34 3.00 1.07 7.92
N GLN A 35 3.15 2.12 7.16
CA GLN A 35 2.44 3.38 7.35
C GLN A 35 2.28 4.05 6.00
N VAL A 36 1.05 4.44 5.66
CA VAL A 36 0.83 5.38 4.56
C VAL A 36 1.17 6.76 5.09
N THR A 37 2.23 7.37 4.55
CA THR A 37 2.79 8.62 5.09
C THR A 37 2.10 9.84 4.53
N ARG A 38 1.67 9.79 3.26
CA ARG A 38 0.94 10.88 2.59
C ARG A 38 0.34 10.44 1.28
N VAL A 39 -0.70 11.19 0.86
CA VAL A 39 -1.28 11.14 -0.49
C VAL A 39 -1.14 12.53 -1.10
N GLN A 40 -0.74 12.61 -2.36
CA GLN A 40 -0.53 13.88 -3.05
C GLN A 40 -0.94 13.77 -4.51
N ILE A 41 -1.39 14.89 -5.10
CA ILE A 41 -1.49 14.99 -6.55
C ILE A 41 -0.06 15.08 -7.11
N TYR A 42 0.32 14.07 -7.89
CA TYR A 42 1.63 14.05 -8.51
C TYR A 42 1.65 14.81 -9.83
N ARG A 43 0.71 14.50 -10.70
CA ARG A 43 0.58 15.14 -12.01
C ARG A 43 -0.87 15.51 -12.30
N PHE A 44 -1.05 16.72 -12.76
CA PHE A 44 -2.32 17.23 -13.23
C PHE A 44 -2.16 17.82 -14.63
N LYS A 45 -2.80 17.18 -15.62
CA LYS A 45 -2.92 17.68 -16.99
C LYS A 45 -4.30 17.36 -17.52
N LEU A 46 -4.97 18.33 -18.15
CA LEU A 46 -6.36 18.14 -18.62
C LEU A 46 -6.48 17.13 -19.75
N ASP A 47 -5.42 16.95 -20.54
CA ASP A 47 -5.35 16.02 -21.66
C ASP A 47 -4.92 14.60 -21.25
N ARG A 48 -4.63 14.37 -19.97
CA ARG A 48 -4.14 13.10 -19.44
C ARG A 48 -4.86 12.71 -18.16
N PRO A 49 -4.82 11.43 -17.77
CA PRO A 49 -5.31 11.03 -16.46
C PRO A 49 -4.62 11.79 -15.33
N LEU A 50 -5.39 12.12 -14.30
CA LEU A 50 -4.86 12.61 -13.04
C LEU A 50 -4.00 11.52 -12.39
N VAL A 51 -2.84 11.88 -11.84
CA VAL A 51 -2.00 10.93 -11.12
C VAL A 51 -1.91 11.34 -9.67
N PHE A 52 -2.38 10.47 -8.78
CA PHE A 52 -2.09 10.54 -7.35
C PHE A 52 -0.84 9.74 -7.06
N ARG A 53 -0.03 10.23 -6.13
CA ARG A 53 1.10 9.50 -5.58
C ARG A 53 0.87 9.24 -4.10
N VAL A 54 0.96 7.96 -3.74
CA VAL A 54 0.83 7.46 -2.38
C VAL A 54 2.21 7.03 -1.91
N TRP A 55 2.68 7.55 -0.79
CA TRP A 55 3.92 7.09 -0.16
C TRP A 55 3.58 6.13 0.96
N ILE A 56 4.19 4.97 0.90
CA ILE A 56 4.04 3.95 1.93
C ILE A 56 5.42 3.59 2.46
N GLU A 57 5.57 3.73 3.75
CA GLU A 57 6.74 3.31 4.47
C GLU A 57 6.54 1.90 4.99
N PHE A 58 7.48 1.03 4.70
CA PHE A 58 7.57 -0.32 5.23
C PHE A 58 8.80 -0.43 6.12
N THR A 59 8.63 -1.03 7.29
CA THR A 59 9.73 -1.36 8.21
C THR A 59 9.70 -2.85 8.49
N ASN A 60 10.71 -3.55 8.03
CA ASN A 60 10.90 -4.96 8.32
C ASN A 60 11.83 -5.10 9.54
N LEU A 61 11.27 -5.52 10.66
CA LEU A 61 12.00 -5.78 11.91
C LEU A 61 12.44 -7.26 12.06
N ALA A 62 12.23 -8.07 11.02
CA ALA A 62 12.66 -9.46 10.99
C ALA A 62 14.08 -9.59 10.43
N ASP A 63 14.72 -10.71 10.71
CA ASP A 63 16.06 -11.09 10.24
C ASP A 63 16.05 -11.78 8.87
N ILE A 64 14.89 -11.82 8.21
CA ILE A 64 14.69 -12.34 6.85
C ILE A 64 13.97 -11.30 6.00
N ASP A 65 14.16 -11.38 4.70
CA ASP A 65 13.42 -10.56 3.74
C ASP A 65 11.92 -10.91 3.79
N ILE A 66 11.05 -9.91 3.65
CA ILE A 66 9.61 -10.09 3.58
C ILE A 66 9.13 -9.74 2.17
N ILE A 67 8.32 -10.62 1.59
CA ILE A 67 7.71 -10.42 0.30
C ILE A 67 6.26 -9.99 0.50
N ILE A 68 5.94 -8.77 0.07
CA ILE A 68 4.57 -8.28 -0.05
C ILE A 68 4.05 -8.77 -1.41
N GLN A 69 3.12 -9.72 -1.38
CA GLN A 69 2.58 -10.38 -2.57
C GLN A 69 1.47 -9.57 -3.23
N ALA A 70 0.71 -8.83 -2.42
CA ALA A 70 -0.35 -7.96 -2.91
C ALA A 70 -0.55 -6.78 -1.96
N LEU A 71 -0.93 -5.66 -2.54
CA LEU A 71 -1.32 -4.45 -1.83
C LEU A 71 -2.56 -3.90 -2.52
N TYR A 72 -3.63 -3.70 -1.77
CA TYR A 72 -4.86 -3.11 -2.25
C TYR A 72 -5.24 -1.96 -1.31
N ILE A 73 -5.40 -0.76 -1.86
CA ILE A 73 -5.75 0.43 -1.07
C ILE A 73 -6.77 1.26 -1.86
N ASP A 74 -7.93 1.47 -1.29
CA ASP A 74 -8.88 2.51 -1.71
C ASP A 74 -8.55 3.82 -1.00
N ILE A 75 -8.61 4.92 -1.73
CA ILE A 75 -8.32 6.26 -1.25
C ILE A 75 -9.60 7.07 -1.32
N PHE A 76 -10.01 7.63 -0.20
CA PHE A 76 -11.20 8.45 -0.06
C PHE A 76 -10.84 9.86 0.35
N LEU A 77 -11.58 10.84 -0.16
CA LEU A 77 -11.58 12.22 0.33
C LEU A 77 -12.95 12.59 0.88
N ASP A 78 -12.95 13.35 1.96
CA ASP A 78 -14.17 13.87 2.57
C ASP A 78 -14.50 15.22 1.93
N PHE A 79 -15.58 15.26 1.16
CA PHE A 79 -16.15 16.48 0.61
C PHE A 79 -17.38 16.91 1.43
N ALA A 80 -17.86 18.15 1.24
CA ALA A 80 -19.08 18.62 1.88
C ALA A 80 -20.31 17.74 1.57
N THR A 81 -20.27 17.01 0.47
CA THR A 81 -21.31 16.05 0.02
C THR A 81 -21.13 14.64 0.60
N GLY A 82 -20.09 14.41 1.41
CA GLY A 82 -19.73 13.12 1.99
C GLY A 82 -18.41 12.55 1.46
N GLN A 83 -18.06 11.41 1.99
CA GLN A 83 -16.83 10.68 1.62
C GLN A 83 -16.95 10.11 0.20
N GLN A 84 -15.96 10.36 -0.62
CA GLN A 84 -15.89 9.86 -1.98
C GLN A 84 -14.59 9.13 -2.25
N ARG A 85 -14.70 7.90 -2.80
CA ARG A 85 -13.53 7.15 -3.30
C ARG A 85 -12.99 7.83 -4.56
N ILE A 86 -11.74 8.24 -4.52
CA ILE A 86 -11.07 8.93 -5.62
C ILE A 86 -10.12 8.04 -6.41
N ALA A 87 -9.55 7.04 -5.78
CA ALA A 87 -8.55 6.17 -6.39
C ALA A 87 -8.49 4.80 -5.73
N THR A 88 -7.99 3.82 -6.46
CA THR A 88 -7.62 2.50 -5.95
C THR A 88 -6.20 2.18 -6.38
N LEU A 89 -5.33 1.88 -5.42
CA LEU A 89 -3.97 1.41 -5.64
C LEU A 89 -3.95 -0.11 -5.64
N TYR A 90 -3.44 -0.70 -6.72
CA TYR A 90 -3.22 -2.15 -6.83
C TYR A 90 -1.96 -2.43 -7.65
N PRO A 91 -0.76 -2.40 -7.03
CA PRO A 91 0.48 -2.73 -7.71
C PRO A 91 0.47 -4.16 -8.25
N GLN A 92 0.88 -4.33 -9.51
CA GLN A 92 0.91 -5.64 -10.17
C GLN A 92 2.14 -6.48 -9.80
N GLN A 93 3.12 -5.87 -9.13
CA GLN A 93 4.38 -6.51 -8.80
C GLN A 93 4.51 -6.70 -7.29
N SER A 94 5.09 -7.84 -6.90
CA SER A 94 5.47 -8.07 -5.51
C SER A 94 6.60 -7.12 -5.08
N ILE A 95 6.59 -6.76 -3.81
CA ILE A 95 7.55 -5.82 -3.22
C ILE A 95 8.39 -6.59 -2.21
N VAL A 96 9.71 -6.52 -2.34
CA VAL A 96 10.63 -7.12 -1.36
C VAL A 96 11.11 -6.04 -0.40
N ILE A 97 10.92 -6.29 0.90
CA ILE A 97 11.45 -5.47 1.98
C ILE A 97 12.58 -6.24 2.66
N PRO A 98 13.84 -5.83 2.47
CA PRO A 98 14.97 -6.54 3.01
C PRO A 98 14.95 -6.61 4.55
N ALA A 99 15.63 -7.62 5.09
CA ALA A 99 15.76 -7.85 6.53
C ALA A 99 16.29 -6.60 7.27
N ASN A 100 15.68 -6.27 8.39
CA ASN A 100 16.09 -5.15 9.26
C ASN A 100 16.16 -3.78 8.53
N GLN A 101 15.37 -3.59 7.49
CA GLN A 101 15.35 -2.33 6.72
C GLN A 101 14.02 -1.60 6.81
N ARG A 102 14.13 -0.27 6.64
CA ARG A 102 13.03 0.65 6.46
C ARG A 102 13.10 1.21 5.04
N LYS A 103 11.98 1.21 4.33
CA LYS A 103 11.90 1.67 2.95
C LYS A 103 10.60 2.43 2.70
N GLU A 104 10.69 3.68 2.26
CA GLU A 104 9.53 4.43 1.76
C GLU A 104 9.44 4.25 0.23
N LEU A 105 8.29 3.86 -0.25
CA LEU A 105 8.03 3.60 -1.67
C LEU A 105 6.89 4.48 -2.17
N PRO A 106 7.08 5.18 -3.30
CA PRO A 106 6.02 5.88 -3.99
C PRO A 106 5.25 4.92 -4.91
N PHE A 107 3.93 5.08 -4.92
CA PHE A 107 3.04 4.37 -5.82
C PHE A 107 2.18 5.38 -6.58
N ASP A 108 2.24 5.35 -7.89
CA ASP A 108 1.45 6.21 -8.75
C ASP A 108 0.13 5.53 -9.12
N VAL A 109 -0.96 6.26 -8.96
CA VAL A 109 -2.32 5.79 -9.27
C VAL A 109 -2.94 6.73 -10.29
N GLU A 110 -3.21 6.22 -11.48
CA GLU A 110 -3.90 6.97 -12.51
C GLU A 110 -5.41 6.95 -12.30
N VAL A 111 -6.01 8.11 -12.30
CA VAL A 111 -7.46 8.29 -12.16
C VAL A 111 -8.01 9.02 -13.37
N LYS A 112 -8.94 8.38 -14.06
CA LYS A 112 -9.65 9.03 -15.17
C LYS A 112 -10.58 10.09 -14.62
N TRP A 113 -10.66 11.25 -15.28
CA TRP A 113 -11.49 12.39 -14.89
C TRP A 113 -12.95 12.03 -14.64
N VAL A 114 -13.49 11.13 -15.43
CA VAL A 114 -14.89 10.66 -15.31
C VAL A 114 -15.17 9.94 -13.97
N ASN A 115 -14.13 9.43 -13.32
CA ASN A 115 -14.28 8.70 -12.05
C ASN A 115 -14.26 9.62 -10.82
N LEU A 116 -13.84 10.89 -10.97
CA LEU A 116 -13.78 11.85 -9.86
C LEU A 116 -15.12 12.41 -9.45
N GLY A 117 -16.11 12.31 -10.33
CA GLY A 117 -17.38 13.04 -10.15
C GLY A 117 -17.23 14.55 -10.36
N ALA A 118 -18.33 15.20 -10.72
CA ALA A 118 -18.32 16.62 -11.11
C ALA A 118 -17.85 17.55 -9.97
N THR A 119 -18.32 17.30 -8.75
CA THR A 119 -18.00 18.14 -7.58
C THR A 119 -16.51 18.08 -7.23
N ALA A 120 -15.94 16.87 -7.10
CA ALA A 120 -14.53 16.69 -6.79
C ALA A 120 -13.65 17.27 -7.88
N PHE A 121 -14.02 17.09 -9.15
CA PHE A 121 -13.30 17.67 -10.29
C PHE A 121 -13.27 19.19 -10.27
N GLN A 122 -14.43 19.83 -10.07
CA GLN A 122 -14.50 21.30 -10.00
C GLN A 122 -13.73 21.88 -8.82
N MET A 123 -13.81 21.25 -7.65
CA MET A 123 -13.07 21.68 -6.47
C MET A 123 -11.56 21.55 -6.70
N LEU A 124 -11.14 20.46 -7.34
CA LEU A 124 -9.74 20.24 -7.71
C LEU A 124 -9.23 21.31 -8.66
N LEU A 125 -9.99 21.64 -9.72
CA LEU A 125 -9.65 22.70 -10.66
C LEU A 125 -9.48 24.05 -9.95
N LYS A 126 -10.43 24.43 -9.10
CA LYS A 126 -10.36 25.69 -8.32
C LYS A 126 -9.09 25.74 -7.47
N ARG A 127 -8.78 24.65 -6.75
CA ARG A 127 -7.60 24.59 -5.89
C ARG A 127 -6.29 24.72 -6.68
N ILE A 128 -6.21 24.05 -7.83
CA ILE A 128 -5.02 24.09 -8.68
C ILE A 128 -4.83 25.48 -9.30
N ASN A 129 -5.93 26.17 -9.63
CA ASN A 129 -5.93 27.55 -10.11
C ASN A 129 -5.62 28.58 -9.01
N GLY A 130 -5.39 28.14 -7.77
CA GLY A 130 -5.06 29.01 -6.67
C GLY A 130 -6.28 29.73 -6.05
N GLU A 131 -7.49 29.33 -6.40
CA GLU A 131 -8.70 29.83 -5.77
C GLU A 131 -8.81 29.34 -4.32
N GLU A 132 -9.15 30.25 -3.39
CA GLU A 132 -9.41 29.91 -2.00
C GLU A 132 -10.73 29.12 -1.92
N THR A 133 -10.64 27.82 -1.87
CA THR A 133 -11.76 26.92 -1.61
C THR A 133 -11.41 25.97 -0.48
N TRP A 134 -12.43 25.60 0.31
CA TRP A 134 -12.27 24.52 1.27
C TRP A 134 -11.82 23.24 0.53
N TRP A 135 -10.78 22.59 1.05
CA TRP A 135 -10.25 21.38 0.50
C TRP A 135 -9.85 20.42 1.62
N PRO A 136 -10.09 19.12 1.47
CA PRO A 136 -9.61 18.15 2.45
C PRO A 136 -8.10 18.25 2.62
N THR A 137 -7.64 18.22 3.85
CA THR A 137 -6.22 18.16 4.22
C THR A 137 -5.78 16.75 4.59
N SER A 138 -6.74 15.84 4.70
CA SER A 138 -6.54 14.42 4.95
C SER A 138 -7.26 13.57 3.91
N ALA A 139 -6.72 12.39 3.66
CA ALA A 139 -7.36 11.32 2.92
C ALA A 139 -7.57 10.15 3.86
N HIS A 140 -8.72 9.48 3.76
CA HIS A 140 -8.92 8.19 4.40
C HIS A 140 -8.45 7.10 3.46
N VAL A 141 -7.64 6.17 3.95
CA VAL A 141 -7.15 5.01 3.20
C VAL A 141 -7.65 3.73 3.84
N ASP A 142 -8.26 2.88 3.03
CA ASP A 142 -8.83 1.60 3.47
C ASP A 142 -8.40 0.49 2.50
N GLY A 143 -8.03 -0.67 3.03
CA GLY A 143 -7.55 -1.74 2.19
C GLY A 143 -6.88 -2.89 2.92
N GLU A 144 -6.04 -3.61 2.19
CA GLU A 144 -5.31 -4.75 2.74
C GLU A 144 -3.93 -4.92 2.10
N LEU A 145 -3.01 -5.46 2.88
CA LEU A 145 -1.68 -5.87 2.48
C LEU A 145 -1.54 -7.38 2.71
N LYS A 146 -1.07 -8.11 1.69
CA LYS A 146 -0.76 -9.54 1.80
C LYS A 146 0.74 -9.74 1.80
N ALA A 147 1.27 -10.25 2.91
CA ALA A 147 2.68 -10.55 3.07
C ALA A 147 2.85 -11.95 3.68
N GLU A 148 3.69 -12.78 3.06
CA GLU A 148 4.01 -14.13 3.54
C GLU A 148 2.76 -14.99 3.86
N GLY A 149 1.69 -14.82 3.08
CA GLY A 149 0.42 -15.53 3.27
C GLY A 149 -0.51 -14.94 4.33
N PHE A 150 -0.14 -13.82 4.97
CA PHE A 150 -0.98 -13.10 5.93
C PHE A 150 -1.63 -11.90 5.27
N THR A 151 -2.88 -11.63 5.63
CA THR A 151 -3.59 -10.42 5.25
C THR A 151 -3.60 -9.46 6.45
N ILE A 152 -3.11 -8.25 6.22
CA ILE A 152 -3.02 -7.18 7.21
C ILE A 152 -3.94 -6.06 6.75
N PRO A 153 -4.96 -5.67 7.52
CA PRO A 153 -5.87 -4.60 7.15
C PRO A 153 -5.17 -3.24 7.24
N ILE A 154 -5.54 -2.34 6.32
CA ILE A 154 -5.13 -0.94 6.29
C ILE A 154 -6.37 -0.10 6.51
N ASN A 155 -6.40 0.73 7.54
CA ASN A 155 -7.48 1.69 7.78
C ASN A 155 -6.92 2.86 8.59
N MET A 156 -6.74 4.00 7.93
CA MET A 156 -6.15 5.18 8.57
C MET A 156 -6.41 6.46 7.80
N ASP A 157 -6.34 7.59 8.52
CA ASP A 157 -6.30 8.92 7.91
C ASP A 157 -4.86 9.36 7.71
N VAL A 158 -4.58 9.95 6.55
CA VAL A 158 -3.25 10.38 6.16
C VAL A 158 -3.28 11.81 5.61
N PRO A 159 -2.19 12.58 5.71
CA PRO A 159 -2.11 13.89 5.09
C PRO A 159 -2.35 13.83 3.58
N PHE A 160 -3.18 14.75 3.09
CA PHE A 160 -3.45 14.92 1.67
C PHE A 160 -2.98 16.28 1.19
N ASN A 161 -2.28 16.32 0.05
CA ASN A 161 -1.84 17.55 -0.57
C ASN A 161 -2.40 17.66 -2.00
N ALA A 162 -3.23 18.67 -2.22
CA ALA A 162 -3.86 18.94 -3.51
C ALA A 162 -2.96 19.68 -4.50
N GLN A 163 -1.77 20.17 -4.09
CA GLN A 163 -0.87 20.85 -5.01
C GLN A 163 -0.05 19.84 -5.81
N PRO A 164 -0.07 19.90 -7.16
CA PRO A 164 0.75 19.00 -7.98
C PRO A 164 2.26 19.20 -7.72
N ILE A 165 3.00 18.08 -7.69
CA ILE A 165 4.46 18.10 -7.62
C ILE A 165 5.04 18.49 -8.98
N GLU A 166 4.53 17.87 -10.04
CA GLU A 166 4.95 18.14 -11.41
C GLU A 166 4.13 19.33 -11.95
N LYS A 167 4.77 20.48 -12.00
CA LYS A 167 4.26 21.66 -12.71
C LYS A 167 4.78 21.60 -14.14
N GLU A 168 3.97 22.04 -15.09
CA GLU A 168 4.39 22.16 -16.51
C GLU A 168 5.63 23.04 -16.67
#